data_3612e87944973609fbc3749b2d86803d
#
_entry.id   3612e87944973609fbc3749b2d86803d
#
_cell.length_a   1.000
_cell.length_b   1.000
_cell.length_c   1.000
_cell.angle_alpha   90.00
_cell.angle_beta   90.00
_cell.angle_gamma   90.00
#
_symmetry.space_group_name_H-M   'P 1'
#
loop_
_entity.id
_entity.type
_entity.pdbx_description
1 polymer ?
#
loop_
_entity_poly.entity_id
_entity_poly.type
_entity_poly.pdbx_seq_one_letter_code
_entity_poly.pdbx_strand_id
1 'polypeptide(L)'
;AEMRVQWWRDVGAAIAEGGTVRRHFVATPLARLLRPELATCIDAMAEARRWDIYRDPFEDQAAFDRYIDHTSGALMWMAAASLGAADEQRVRDFGYGVGIANWLQAIPKLEAQKRIPLLDGSPDGVRALARKGLERLTNARSNRAAISAESGGAMLAGWQAEAILKQAIRQPERAAQGALGQSEFHRRVGLMWRAALGRW
;
A
#
# COMPACT_ATOMS: atom_id res chain seq x y z
N ALA A 1 -2.93 15.80 -15.52
CA ALA A 1 -2.83 14.65 -14.59
C ALA A 1 -3.44 13.38 -15.21
N GLU A 2 -4.64 13.45 -15.82
CA GLU A 2 -5.34 12.29 -16.43
C GLU A 2 -4.52 11.59 -17.53
N MET A 3 -3.89 12.35 -18.44
CA MET A 3 -3.02 11.79 -19.48
C MET A 3 -1.92 10.88 -18.91
N ARG A 4 -1.40 11.21 -17.71
CA ARG A 4 -0.39 10.38 -17.05
C ARG A 4 -0.98 9.10 -16.46
N VAL A 5 -2.21 9.17 -15.94
CA VAL A 5 -2.94 7.97 -15.49
C VAL A 5 -3.24 7.06 -16.68
N GLN A 6 -3.78 7.63 -17.78
CA GLN A 6 -4.05 6.88 -18.99
C GLN A 6 -2.77 6.23 -19.56
N TRP A 7 -1.67 6.97 -19.59
CA TRP A 7 -0.39 6.42 -20.05
C TRP A 7 0.04 5.18 -19.24
N TRP A 8 -0.18 5.17 -17.92
CA TRP A 8 0.12 3.99 -17.10
C TRP A 8 -0.82 2.82 -17.37
N ARG A 9 -2.09 3.09 -17.69
CA ARG A 9 -3.05 2.07 -18.13
C ARG A 9 -2.60 1.44 -19.44
N ASP A 10 -2.20 2.26 -20.41
CA ASP A 10 -1.68 1.78 -21.71
C ASP A 10 -0.41 0.94 -21.53
N VAL A 11 0.48 1.31 -20.61
CA VAL A 11 1.67 0.53 -20.24
C VAL A 11 1.26 -0.82 -19.64
N GLY A 12 0.30 -0.84 -18.72
CA GLY A 12 -0.22 -2.08 -18.13
C GLY A 12 -0.81 -3.02 -19.17
N ALA A 13 -1.64 -2.49 -20.05
CA ALA A 13 -2.24 -3.24 -21.15
C ALA A 13 -1.16 -3.82 -22.10
N ALA A 14 -0.19 -2.99 -22.52
CA ALA A 14 0.89 -3.44 -23.39
C ALA A 14 1.72 -4.58 -22.76
N ILE A 15 1.99 -4.53 -21.44
CA ILE A 15 2.71 -5.61 -20.75
C ILE A 15 1.84 -6.86 -20.67
N ALA A 16 0.54 -6.74 -20.35
CA ALA A 16 -0.39 -7.87 -20.25
C ALA A 16 -0.54 -8.62 -21.57
N GLU A 17 -0.49 -7.89 -22.69
CA GLU A 17 -0.58 -8.44 -24.05
C GLU A 17 0.77 -8.93 -24.60
N GLY A 18 1.86 -8.82 -23.85
CA GLY A 18 3.21 -9.16 -24.31
C GLY A 18 3.74 -8.20 -25.40
N GLY A 19 3.16 -7.00 -25.50
CA GLY A 19 3.53 -5.97 -26.43
C GLY A 19 4.76 -5.17 -26.04
N THR A 20 5.16 -4.22 -26.89
CA THR A 20 6.27 -3.32 -26.63
C THR A 20 5.80 -2.06 -25.89
N VAL A 21 6.47 -1.73 -24.80
CA VAL A 21 6.23 -0.46 -24.09
C VAL A 21 7.12 0.65 -24.63
N ARG A 22 6.61 1.88 -24.63
CA ARG A 22 7.42 3.05 -24.97
C ARG A 22 8.61 3.16 -24.02
N ARG A 23 9.77 3.56 -24.55
CA ARG A 23 10.99 3.73 -23.76
C ARG A 23 10.77 4.70 -22.60
N HIS A 24 10.91 4.18 -21.39
CA HIS A 24 10.75 4.96 -20.14
C HIS A 24 11.57 4.31 -19.03
N PHE A 25 12.18 5.11 -18.16
CA PHE A 25 13.10 4.63 -17.15
C PHE A 25 12.47 3.66 -16.12
N VAL A 26 11.15 3.67 -15.95
CA VAL A 26 10.41 2.70 -15.12
C VAL A 26 9.71 1.64 -15.97
N ALA A 27 8.93 2.03 -16.99
CA ALA A 27 8.11 1.09 -17.76
C ALA A 27 8.96 0.06 -18.53
N THR A 28 10.11 0.48 -19.07
CA THR A 28 10.99 -0.43 -19.82
C THR A 28 11.54 -1.58 -18.95
N PRO A 29 12.14 -1.36 -17.77
CA PRO A 29 12.54 -2.45 -16.89
C PRO A 29 11.35 -3.21 -16.31
N LEU A 30 10.23 -2.54 -16.01
CA LEU A 30 9.02 -3.18 -15.52
C LEU A 30 8.47 -4.21 -16.49
N ALA A 31 8.41 -3.89 -17.78
CA ALA A 31 7.96 -4.80 -18.84
C ALA A 31 8.85 -6.05 -19.02
N ARG A 32 10.09 -6.02 -18.53
CA ARG A 32 11.01 -7.17 -18.56
C ARG A 32 10.86 -8.07 -17.33
N LEU A 33 10.40 -7.52 -16.20
CA LEU A 33 10.37 -8.19 -14.92
C LEU A 33 8.97 -8.66 -14.53
N LEU A 34 7.95 -7.92 -14.94
CA LEU A 34 6.58 -8.18 -14.51
C LEU A 34 5.96 -9.25 -15.43
N ARG A 35 5.41 -10.29 -14.83
CA ARG A 35 4.64 -11.30 -15.56
C ARG A 35 3.34 -10.67 -16.09
N PRO A 36 2.87 -11.06 -17.29
CA PRO A 36 1.69 -10.49 -17.94
C PRO A 36 0.45 -10.47 -17.05
N GLU A 37 0.19 -11.55 -16.31
CA GLU A 37 -0.96 -11.65 -15.41
C GLU A 37 -0.94 -10.63 -14.25
N LEU A 38 0.23 -10.17 -13.83
CA LEU A 38 0.39 -9.14 -12.80
C LEU A 38 0.20 -7.72 -13.35
N ALA A 39 0.33 -7.55 -14.65
CA ALA A 39 0.23 -6.22 -15.28
C ALA A 39 -1.19 -5.66 -15.22
N THR A 40 -2.23 -6.49 -15.07
CA THR A 40 -3.62 -6.05 -14.84
C THR A 40 -3.75 -5.23 -13.55
N CYS A 41 -2.89 -5.46 -12.57
CA CYS A 41 -2.85 -4.66 -11.35
C CYS A 41 -2.44 -3.20 -11.63
N ILE A 42 -1.69 -2.94 -12.71
CA ILE A 42 -1.29 -1.56 -13.09
C ILE A 42 -2.52 -0.76 -13.51
N ASP A 43 -3.43 -1.36 -14.28
CA ASP A 43 -4.67 -0.71 -14.71
C ASP A 43 -5.54 -0.36 -13.50
N ALA A 44 -5.81 -1.32 -12.62
CA ALA A 44 -6.59 -1.09 -11.40
C ALA A 44 -5.95 -0.03 -10.49
N MET A 45 -4.62 -0.04 -10.35
CA MET A 45 -3.89 0.96 -9.57
C MET A 45 -3.96 2.34 -10.21
N ALA A 46 -3.80 2.43 -11.52
CA ALA A 46 -3.89 3.69 -12.26
C ALA A 46 -5.30 4.28 -12.17
N GLU A 47 -6.34 3.45 -12.34
CA GLU A 47 -7.72 3.90 -12.19
C GLU A 47 -8.01 4.40 -10.77
N ALA A 48 -7.58 3.67 -9.74
CA ALA A 48 -7.74 4.11 -8.35
C ALA A 48 -7.06 5.48 -8.11
N ARG A 49 -5.90 5.73 -8.75
CA ARG A 49 -5.18 7.01 -8.65
C ARG A 49 -5.90 8.20 -9.30
N ARG A 50 -7.01 8.00 -10.00
CA ARG A 50 -7.86 9.12 -10.45
C ARG A 50 -8.42 9.91 -9.27
N TRP A 51 -8.66 9.26 -8.13
CA TRP A 51 -9.03 9.96 -6.90
C TRP A 51 -8.02 11.06 -6.52
N ASP A 52 -6.73 10.85 -6.80
CA ASP A 52 -5.69 11.84 -6.53
C ASP A 52 -5.78 13.08 -7.44
N ILE A 53 -6.53 13.01 -8.53
CA ILE A 53 -6.74 14.12 -9.47
C ILE A 53 -7.92 14.98 -9.01
N TYR A 54 -9.03 14.32 -8.68
CA TYR A 54 -10.24 14.93 -8.18
C TYR A 54 -10.14 15.09 -6.65
N ARG A 55 -10.82 16.07 -6.10
CA ARG A 55 -10.76 16.37 -4.65
C ARG A 55 -11.98 15.87 -3.91
N ASP A 56 -12.78 15.03 -4.57
CA ASP A 56 -14.00 14.51 -3.99
C ASP A 56 -13.68 13.56 -2.82
N PRO A 57 -14.47 13.57 -1.75
CA PRO A 57 -14.34 12.57 -0.69
C PRO A 57 -14.67 11.18 -1.25
N PHE A 58 -14.28 10.13 -0.53
CA PHE A 58 -14.77 8.79 -0.84
C PHE A 58 -16.26 8.70 -0.59
N GLU A 59 -16.97 8.02 -1.48
CA GLU A 59 -18.42 7.84 -1.38
C GLU A 59 -18.82 7.04 -0.15
N ASP A 60 -18.07 5.96 0.12
CA ASP A 60 -18.29 5.05 1.22
C ASP A 60 -17.02 4.30 1.63
N GLN A 61 -17.13 3.48 2.67
CA GLN A 61 -16.02 2.67 3.17
C GLN A 61 -15.53 1.64 2.13
N ALA A 62 -16.42 1.12 1.28
CA ALA A 62 -16.04 0.16 0.26
C ALA A 62 -15.21 0.82 -0.85
N ALA A 63 -15.54 2.06 -1.24
CA ALA A 63 -14.76 2.85 -2.18
C ALA A 63 -13.35 3.15 -1.62
N PHE A 64 -13.28 3.54 -0.35
CA PHE A 64 -12.00 3.75 0.33
C PHE A 64 -11.17 2.46 0.41
N ASP A 65 -11.78 1.34 0.79
CA ASP A 65 -11.11 0.05 0.90
C ASP A 65 -10.56 -0.42 -0.46
N ARG A 66 -11.35 -0.26 -1.52
CA ARG A 66 -10.89 -0.55 -2.89
C ARG A 66 -9.70 0.32 -3.28
N TYR A 67 -9.72 1.60 -2.95
CA TYR A 67 -8.58 2.49 -3.20
C TYR A 67 -7.31 2.00 -2.50
N ILE A 68 -7.38 1.65 -1.22
CA ILE A 68 -6.22 1.15 -0.47
C ILE A 68 -5.74 -0.20 -1.04
N ASP A 69 -6.65 -1.12 -1.35
CA ASP A 69 -6.28 -2.41 -1.94
C ASP A 69 -5.67 -2.25 -3.34
N HIS A 70 -6.30 -1.47 -4.21
CA HIS A 70 -5.80 -1.28 -5.58
C HIS A 70 -4.49 -0.48 -5.63
N THR A 71 -4.20 0.36 -4.63
CA THR A 71 -2.95 1.14 -4.61
C THR A 71 -1.86 0.43 -3.81
N SER A 72 -2.07 0.16 -2.53
CA SER A 72 -1.06 -0.43 -1.65
C SER A 72 -1.06 -1.95 -1.69
N GLY A 73 -2.23 -2.58 -1.68
CA GLY A 73 -2.39 -4.04 -1.78
C GLY A 73 -1.83 -4.57 -3.10
N ALA A 74 -2.29 -4.02 -4.23
CA ALA A 74 -1.85 -4.44 -5.55
C ALA A 74 -0.34 -4.20 -5.79
N LEU A 75 0.20 -3.06 -5.32
CA LEU A 75 1.63 -2.78 -5.42
C LEU A 75 2.47 -3.80 -4.64
N MET A 76 2.04 -4.12 -3.41
CA MET A 76 2.71 -5.12 -2.59
C MET A 76 2.64 -6.51 -3.24
N TRP A 77 1.47 -6.87 -3.81
CA TRP A 77 1.28 -8.11 -4.55
C TRP A 77 2.21 -8.22 -5.75
N MET A 78 2.23 -7.21 -6.62
CA MET A 78 3.14 -7.20 -7.77
C MET A 78 4.60 -7.37 -7.34
N ALA A 79 5.04 -6.66 -6.30
CA ALA A 79 6.40 -6.75 -5.81
C ALA A 79 6.72 -8.16 -5.26
N ALA A 80 5.87 -8.72 -4.40
CA ALA A 80 6.09 -10.03 -3.80
C ALA A 80 6.05 -11.15 -4.84
N ALA A 81 5.05 -11.14 -5.73
CA ALA A 81 4.89 -12.15 -6.77
C ALA A 81 5.98 -12.10 -7.85
N SER A 82 6.65 -10.96 -8.02
CA SER A 82 7.82 -10.84 -8.91
C SER A 82 9.09 -11.41 -8.31
N LEU A 83 9.16 -11.58 -6.98
CA LEU A 83 10.33 -12.11 -6.29
C LEU A 83 10.24 -13.62 -6.06
N GLY A 84 9.04 -14.17 -5.91
CA GLY A 84 8.88 -15.60 -5.65
C GLY A 84 7.43 -16.01 -5.44
N ALA A 85 7.24 -17.22 -4.90
CA ALA A 85 5.92 -17.76 -4.62
C ALA A 85 5.30 -17.08 -3.39
N ALA A 86 4.04 -16.65 -3.53
CA ALA A 86 3.30 -16.02 -2.44
C ALA A 86 1.78 -16.23 -2.63
N ASP A 87 1.05 -16.27 -1.52
CA ASP A 87 -0.40 -16.21 -1.50
C ASP A 87 -0.87 -14.77 -1.70
N GLU A 88 -1.64 -14.53 -2.76
CA GLU A 88 -2.09 -13.19 -3.14
C GLU A 88 -2.90 -12.51 -2.03
N GLN A 89 -3.88 -13.22 -1.46
CA GLN A 89 -4.76 -12.64 -0.45
C GLN A 89 -3.98 -12.17 0.78
N ARG A 90 -3.00 -12.94 1.22
CA ARG A 90 -2.16 -12.59 2.37
C ARG A 90 -1.26 -11.40 2.08
N VAL A 91 -0.66 -11.36 0.90
CA VAL A 91 0.16 -10.21 0.50
C VAL A 91 -0.68 -8.95 0.38
N ARG A 92 -1.89 -9.05 -0.21
CA ARG A 92 -2.83 -7.91 -0.28
C ARG A 92 -3.31 -7.47 1.10
N ASP A 93 -3.62 -8.39 2.00
CA ASP A 93 -3.99 -8.07 3.39
C ASP A 93 -2.86 -7.32 4.10
N PHE A 94 -1.62 -7.76 3.91
CA PHE A 94 -0.46 -7.04 4.43
C PHE A 94 -0.34 -5.66 3.79
N GLY A 95 -0.40 -5.58 2.46
CA GLY A 95 -0.36 -4.34 1.70
C GLY A 95 -1.48 -3.37 2.09
N TYR A 96 -2.68 -3.87 2.36
CA TYR A 96 -3.78 -3.06 2.87
C TYR A 96 -3.43 -2.43 4.23
N GLY A 97 -2.95 -3.22 5.19
CA GLY A 97 -2.55 -2.70 6.50
C GLY A 97 -1.42 -1.67 6.42
N VAL A 98 -0.44 -1.89 5.52
CA VAL A 98 0.61 -0.91 5.20
C VAL A 98 0.00 0.35 4.60
N GLY A 99 -0.95 0.20 3.68
CA GLY A 99 -1.69 1.30 3.05
C GLY A 99 -2.41 2.17 4.07
N ILE A 100 -3.13 1.56 5.02
CA ILE A 100 -3.79 2.30 6.11
C ILE A 100 -2.79 3.05 6.98
N ALA A 101 -1.66 2.42 7.36
CA ALA A 101 -0.63 3.08 8.16
C ALA A 101 -0.08 4.33 7.45
N ASN A 102 0.26 4.20 6.16
CA ASN A 102 0.74 5.29 5.34
C ASN A 102 -0.32 6.39 5.13
N TRP A 103 -1.59 5.98 4.97
CA TRP A 103 -2.71 6.90 4.81
C TRP A 103 -2.90 7.76 6.06
N LEU A 104 -2.92 7.14 7.24
CA LEU A 104 -3.04 7.86 8.50
C LEU A 104 -1.89 8.86 8.73
N GLN A 105 -0.67 8.53 8.29
CA GLN A 105 0.46 9.46 8.32
C GLN A 105 0.32 10.60 7.29
N ALA A 106 -0.39 10.36 6.19
CA ALA A 106 -0.56 11.34 5.12
C ALA A 106 -1.69 12.35 5.38
N ILE A 107 -2.56 12.13 6.37
CA ILE A 107 -3.74 12.96 6.66
C ILE A 107 -3.40 14.46 6.69
N PRO A 108 -2.42 14.96 7.46
CA PRO A 108 -2.17 16.40 7.53
C PRO A 108 -1.79 16.99 6.17
N LYS A 109 -1.05 16.24 5.36
CA LYS A 109 -0.66 16.67 4.02
C LYS A 109 -1.86 16.70 3.06
N LEU A 110 -2.76 15.72 3.17
CA LEU A 110 -3.97 15.66 2.35
C LEU A 110 -4.92 16.80 2.71
N GLU A 111 -5.13 17.07 3.99
CA GLU A 111 -5.94 18.18 4.50
C GLU A 111 -5.37 19.55 4.09
N ALA A 112 -4.04 19.72 4.17
CA ALA A 112 -3.36 20.93 3.68
C ALA A 112 -3.58 21.15 2.17
N GLN A 113 -3.83 20.09 1.41
CA GLN A 113 -4.22 20.13 0.00
C GLN A 113 -5.73 20.29 -0.21
N LYS A 114 -6.49 20.58 0.86
CA LYS A 114 -7.96 20.72 0.86
C LYS A 114 -8.69 19.45 0.41
N ARG A 115 -8.18 18.28 0.80
CA ARG A 115 -8.84 16.98 0.61
C ARG A 115 -9.57 16.58 1.88
N ILE A 116 -10.56 15.73 1.74
CA ILE A 116 -11.25 15.05 2.84
C ILE A 116 -10.79 13.59 2.83
N PRO A 117 -9.72 13.25 3.60
CA PRO A 117 -9.08 11.95 3.51
C PRO A 117 -9.83 10.83 4.23
N LEU A 118 -10.75 11.16 5.13
CA LEU A 118 -11.47 10.21 5.98
C LEU A 118 -12.97 10.40 5.86
N LEU A 119 -13.72 9.29 5.86
CA LEU A 119 -15.17 9.27 5.95
C LEU A 119 -15.63 9.69 7.35
N ASP A 120 -14.92 9.22 8.37
CA ASP A 120 -15.07 9.62 9.76
C ASP A 120 -13.71 10.08 10.31
N GLY A 121 -13.53 11.38 10.41
CA GLY A 121 -12.32 12.02 10.96
C GLY A 121 -12.30 12.09 12.49
N SER A 122 -13.31 11.56 13.18
CA SER A 122 -13.33 11.52 14.65
C SER A 122 -12.21 10.61 15.19
N PRO A 123 -11.81 10.80 16.46
CA PRO A 123 -10.87 9.88 17.11
C PRO A 123 -11.31 8.42 17.08
N ASP A 124 -12.60 8.15 17.14
CA ASP A 124 -13.15 6.79 17.06
C ASP A 124 -13.10 6.23 15.63
N GLY A 125 -13.36 7.04 14.61
CA GLY A 125 -13.20 6.67 13.20
C GLY A 125 -11.75 6.32 12.87
N VAL A 126 -10.80 7.15 13.30
CA VAL A 126 -9.35 6.87 13.15
C VAL A 126 -8.96 5.56 13.84
N ARG A 127 -9.48 5.35 15.07
CA ARG A 127 -9.20 4.14 15.85
C ARG A 127 -9.78 2.89 15.19
N ALA A 128 -10.99 2.97 14.65
CA ALA A 128 -11.65 1.88 13.93
C ALA A 128 -10.88 1.50 12.65
N LEU A 129 -10.47 2.51 11.88
CA LEU A 129 -9.67 2.30 10.67
C LEU A 129 -8.32 1.66 10.97
N ALA A 130 -7.64 2.14 12.03
CA ALA A 130 -6.36 1.58 12.45
C ALA A 130 -6.48 0.13 12.95
N ARG A 131 -7.57 -0.23 13.65
CA ARG A 131 -7.86 -1.62 14.05
C ARG A 131 -8.07 -2.52 12.84
N LYS A 132 -8.83 -2.07 11.85
CA LYS A 132 -9.04 -2.81 10.60
C LYS A 132 -7.72 -3.08 9.88
N GLY A 133 -6.85 -2.08 9.77
CA GLY A 133 -5.52 -2.23 9.20
C GLY A 133 -4.66 -3.24 9.97
N LEU A 134 -4.70 -3.19 11.30
CA LEU A 134 -3.94 -4.10 12.17
C LEU A 134 -4.45 -5.54 12.09
N GLU A 135 -5.77 -5.74 11.98
CA GLU A 135 -6.40 -7.04 11.76
C GLU A 135 -5.91 -7.68 10.46
N ARG A 136 -5.93 -6.94 9.34
CA ARG A 136 -5.42 -7.41 8.06
C ARG A 136 -3.93 -7.79 8.12
N LEU A 137 -3.09 -6.98 8.79
CA LEU A 137 -1.68 -7.34 9.03
C LEU A 137 -1.53 -8.63 9.83
N THR A 138 -2.36 -8.84 10.85
CA THR A 138 -2.35 -10.03 11.69
C THR A 138 -2.76 -11.26 10.89
N ASN A 139 -3.82 -11.15 10.09
CA ASN A 139 -4.29 -12.21 9.20
C ASN A 139 -3.22 -12.60 8.17
N ALA A 140 -2.55 -11.63 7.56
CA ALA A 140 -1.44 -11.89 6.64
C ALA A 140 -0.33 -12.71 7.30
N ARG A 141 -0.01 -12.42 8.56
CA ARG A 141 1.06 -13.08 9.32
C ARG A 141 0.68 -14.41 9.95
N SER A 142 -0.60 -14.79 9.96
CA SER A 142 -1.07 -16.04 10.59
C SER A 142 -0.54 -17.30 9.90
N ASN A 143 -0.18 -17.22 8.61
CA ASN A 143 0.45 -18.30 7.85
C ASN A 143 1.59 -17.76 6.97
N ARG A 144 2.73 -17.47 7.57
CA ARG A 144 3.91 -16.98 6.87
C ARG A 144 4.50 -17.98 5.88
N ALA A 145 4.27 -19.28 6.10
CA ALA A 145 4.76 -20.34 5.22
C ALA A 145 4.15 -20.28 3.80
N ALA A 146 3.01 -19.59 3.63
CA ALA A 146 2.41 -19.34 2.32
C ALA A 146 3.14 -18.25 1.49
N ILE A 147 4.22 -17.68 2.01
CA ILE A 147 5.02 -16.62 1.35
C ILE A 147 6.48 -17.08 1.40
N SER A 148 7.12 -17.20 0.24
CA SER A 148 8.53 -17.59 0.14
C SER A 148 9.45 -16.55 0.80
N ALA A 149 10.68 -16.94 1.13
CA ALA A 149 11.66 -16.04 1.73
C ALA A 149 11.97 -14.84 0.80
N GLU A 150 12.06 -15.09 -0.51
CA GLU A 150 12.30 -14.09 -1.55
C GLU A 150 11.16 -13.07 -1.59
N SER A 151 9.91 -13.55 -1.66
CA SER A 151 8.70 -12.70 -1.63
C SER A 151 8.57 -11.93 -0.33
N GLY A 152 9.00 -12.51 0.79
CA GLY A 152 9.07 -11.86 2.10
C GLY A 152 9.95 -10.62 2.11
N GLY A 153 10.93 -10.54 1.21
CA GLY A 153 11.77 -9.34 1.02
C GLY A 153 10.95 -8.10 0.66
N ALA A 154 9.93 -8.22 -0.19
CA ALA A 154 9.02 -7.11 -0.52
C ALA A 154 8.23 -6.63 0.70
N MET A 155 7.85 -7.55 1.59
CA MET A 155 7.05 -7.24 2.78
C MET A 155 7.81 -6.39 3.81
N LEU A 156 9.15 -6.38 3.74
CA LEU A 156 9.96 -5.49 4.60
C LEU A 156 9.66 -4.01 4.36
N ALA A 157 9.13 -3.62 3.20
CA ALA A 157 8.71 -2.23 2.97
C ALA A 157 7.63 -1.76 3.96
N GLY A 158 6.83 -2.69 4.50
CA GLY A 158 5.76 -2.41 5.46
C GLY A 158 6.14 -2.58 6.94
N TRP A 159 7.42 -2.73 7.27
CA TRP A 159 7.88 -3.11 8.61
C TRP A 159 7.42 -2.20 9.76
N GLN A 160 7.13 -0.93 9.49
CA GLN A 160 6.66 0.04 10.48
C GLN A 160 5.14 0.03 10.70
N ALA A 161 4.38 -0.54 9.77
CA ALA A 161 2.93 -0.39 9.71
C ALA A 161 2.24 -0.79 11.03
N GLU A 162 2.65 -1.91 11.61
CA GLU A 162 2.10 -2.38 12.89
C GLU A 162 2.29 -1.37 14.03
N ALA A 163 3.48 -0.78 14.15
CA ALA A 163 3.78 0.19 15.19
C ALA A 163 2.97 1.47 15.02
N ILE A 164 2.82 1.94 13.77
CA ILE A 164 2.03 3.12 13.42
C ILE A 164 0.55 2.88 13.74
N LEU A 165 -0.01 1.74 13.32
CA LEU A 165 -1.40 1.39 13.58
C LEU A 165 -1.69 1.26 15.08
N LYS A 166 -0.82 0.58 15.84
CA LYS A 166 -0.93 0.50 17.31
C LYS A 166 -0.87 1.88 17.99
N GLN A 167 -0.05 2.79 17.44
CA GLN A 167 0.02 4.17 17.93
C GLN A 167 -1.28 4.92 17.64
N ALA A 168 -1.83 4.82 16.43
CA ALA A 168 -3.10 5.44 16.05
C ALA A 168 -4.30 4.90 16.86
N ILE A 169 -4.28 3.61 17.24
CA ILE A 169 -5.30 3.03 18.12
C ILE A 169 -5.24 3.65 19.52
N ARG A 170 -4.05 3.87 20.07
CA ARG A 170 -3.86 4.40 21.44
C ARG A 170 -4.06 5.91 21.51
N GLN A 171 -3.60 6.62 20.49
CA GLN A 171 -3.53 8.09 20.42
C GLN A 171 -3.98 8.56 19.04
N PRO A 172 -5.29 8.44 18.68
CA PRO A 172 -5.79 8.73 17.35
C PRO A 172 -5.59 10.18 16.92
N GLU A 173 -5.55 11.12 17.87
CA GLU A 173 -5.29 12.54 17.64
C GLU A 173 -3.93 12.81 16.97
N ARG A 174 -2.97 11.91 17.14
CA ARG A 174 -1.64 12.01 16.50
C ARG A 174 -1.70 11.92 14.98
N ALA A 175 -2.76 11.32 14.42
CA ALA A 175 -2.95 11.27 12.97
C ALA A 175 -3.13 12.67 12.39
N ALA A 176 -4.04 13.46 12.94
CA ALA A 176 -4.28 14.85 12.52
C ALA A 176 -3.07 15.76 12.81
N GLN A 177 -2.32 15.48 13.87
CA GLN A 177 -1.12 16.24 14.26
C GLN A 177 0.12 15.91 13.41
N GLY A 178 0.08 14.88 12.53
CA GLY A 178 1.25 14.42 11.78
C GLY A 178 2.33 13.79 12.67
N ALA A 179 1.96 13.33 13.85
CA ALA A 179 2.88 12.84 14.88
C ALA A 179 2.94 11.30 14.96
N LEU A 180 2.35 10.59 13.99
CA LEU A 180 2.46 9.14 13.89
C LEU A 180 3.83 8.74 13.35
N GLY A 181 4.49 7.81 14.03
CA GLY A 181 5.78 7.27 13.62
C GLY A 181 6.72 7.03 14.78
N GLN A 182 7.91 6.57 14.45
CA GLN A 182 8.99 6.26 15.38
C GLN A 182 10.18 7.19 15.15
N SER A 183 11.04 7.35 16.18
CA SER A 183 12.29 8.09 16.03
C SER A 183 13.20 7.40 14.99
N GLU A 184 14.09 8.17 14.37
CA GLU A 184 15.03 7.68 13.36
C GLU A 184 15.87 6.50 13.88
N PHE A 185 16.29 6.55 15.13
CA PHE A 185 17.03 5.46 15.76
C PHE A 185 16.22 4.15 15.81
N HIS A 186 14.98 4.21 16.32
CA HIS A 186 14.09 3.04 16.36
C HIS A 186 13.76 2.51 14.96
N ARG A 187 13.66 3.40 13.98
CA ARG A 187 13.45 3.00 12.59
C ARG A 187 14.62 2.18 12.04
N ARG A 188 15.84 2.65 12.21
CA ARG A 188 17.05 1.96 11.70
C ARG A 188 17.25 0.62 12.39
N VAL A 189 17.25 0.61 13.71
CA VAL A 189 17.44 -0.62 14.50
C VAL A 189 16.33 -1.64 14.23
N GLY A 190 15.07 -1.18 14.18
CA GLY A 190 13.93 -2.04 13.90
C GLY A 190 13.97 -2.70 12.52
N LEU A 191 14.39 -1.96 11.49
CA LEU A 191 14.56 -2.52 10.14
C LEU A 191 15.70 -3.54 10.10
N MET A 192 16.88 -3.20 10.65
CA MET A 192 18.03 -4.10 10.71
C MET A 192 17.68 -5.43 11.40
N TRP A 193 16.99 -5.35 12.53
CA TRP A 193 16.59 -6.54 13.28
C TRP A 193 15.60 -7.42 12.50
N ARG A 194 14.59 -6.82 11.86
CA ARG A 194 13.62 -7.57 11.06
C ARG A 194 14.26 -8.18 9.82
N ALA A 195 15.12 -7.44 9.14
CA ALA A 195 15.86 -7.95 7.97
C ALA A 195 16.77 -9.12 8.35
N ALA A 196 17.52 -9.01 9.46
CA ALA A 196 18.40 -10.08 9.94
C ALA A 196 17.65 -11.36 10.34
N LEU A 197 16.44 -11.23 10.87
CA LEU A 197 15.61 -12.37 11.28
C LEU A 197 14.67 -12.89 10.17
N GLY A 198 14.66 -12.30 8.98
CA GLY A 198 13.72 -12.62 7.92
C GLY A 198 12.24 -12.38 8.32
N ARG A 199 11.99 -11.41 9.21
CA ARG A 199 10.66 -11.11 9.73
C ARG A 199 10.12 -9.81 9.13
N TRP A 200 8.94 -9.88 8.57
CA TRP A 200 8.19 -8.75 8.04
C TRP A 200 6.89 -8.51 8.81
#